data_35979df3eeb6687a4d4761a38c31ed9f
#
_entry.id   35979df3eeb6687a4d4761a38c31ed9f
#
_cell.length_a   1.000
_cell.length_b   1.000
_cell.length_c   1.000
_cell.angle_alpha   90.00
_cell.angle_beta   90.00
_cell.angle_gamma   90.00
#
_symmetry.space_group_name_H-M   'P 1'
#
loop_
_entity.id
_entity.type
_entity.pdbx_description
1 polymer ?
#
loop_
_entity_poly.entity_id
_entity_poly.type
_entity_poly.pdbx_seq_one_letter_code
_entity_poly.pdbx_strand_id
1 'polypeptide(L)'
;MELNKLCKLGFGMMRLPEVDDCIDIEKTKQMIDAYMNAGMNYFDTAYMYHSGKSETVIKEVLVKRYPRDAYFLVDKFPIWMNKDKDEVFKDQLERCGVEYFDLYLLHGIEDGNLDKYEKENCFEWGIQLKKEGKIKHFGMSYHGSPEVLDTILTKHPEIEIVQIQLNYIDMDNPIIQSRGQHEVLLKHNLPILIMEPVKGGTLANVSPNIESIFKQSNPNVSIASWALRYAASLENVVTVLSGMSTIEQLNDNISTFKEFKALDHEEYQVIERVTDMMKKEKLIACTSCRYCIDGCPSSINIPEIFKALNAKKLAKNDWLSEDHYSMVTQNTKASSCIKCAMCESVCPQHLHIIEFLEEAVEVFEK
;
A
#
# COMPACT_ATOMS: atom_id res chain seq x y z
N MET A 1 12.83 -2.75 -19.32
CA MET A 1 13.08 -1.36 -18.84
C MET A 1 14.04 -1.46 -17.67
N GLU A 2 14.99 -0.57 -17.53
CA GLU A 2 15.94 -0.56 -16.39
C GLU A 2 15.24 -0.02 -15.14
N LEU A 3 15.49 -0.61 -13.95
CA LEU A 3 14.82 -0.23 -12.70
C LEU A 3 15.01 1.25 -12.31
N ASN A 4 16.15 1.84 -12.64
CA ASN A 4 16.45 3.25 -12.38
C ASN A 4 15.72 4.24 -13.32
N LYS A 5 15.03 3.73 -14.34
CA LYS A 5 14.25 4.52 -15.33
C LYS A 5 12.75 4.35 -15.16
N LEU A 6 12.30 3.75 -14.06
CA LEU A 6 10.88 3.63 -13.75
C LEU A 6 10.26 5.02 -13.50
N CYS A 7 8.98 5.18 -13.82
CA CYS A 7 8.28 6.41 -13.47
C CYS A 7 8.10 6.52 -11.95
N LYS A 8 8.23 7.74 -11.43
CA LYS A 8 8.16 8.00 -9.98
C LYS A 8 6.80 7.68 -9.37
N LEU A 9 5.71 7.80 -10.12
CA LEU A 9 4.37 7.40 -9.70
C LEU A 9 4.05 6.01 -10.21
N GLY A 10 3.71 5.09 -9.31
CA GLY A 10 3.17 3.78 -9.66
C GLY A 10 1.67 3.71 -9.41
N PHE A 11 0.93 3.08 -10.31
CA PHE A 11 -0.50 2.83 -10.18
C PHE A 11 -0.72 1.53 -9.38
N GLY A 12 -1.12 1.67 -8.09
CA GLY A 12 -1.48 0.54 -7.24
C GLY A 12 -2.90 0.05 -7.54
N MET A 13 -3.03 -1.19 -8.00
CA MET A 13 -4.30 -1.80 -8.43
C MET A 13 -5.11 -2.38 -7.25
N MET A 14 -4.74 -2.05 -6.02
CA MET A 14 -5.43 -2.50 -4.80
C MET A 14 -6.67 -1.66 -4.45
N ARG A 15 -6.80 -0.44 -4.99
CA ARG A 15 -7.85 0.52 -4.63
C ARG A 15 -8.55 1.08 -5.85
N LEU A 16 -8.94 0.19 -6.76
CA LEU A 16 -9.69 0.59 -7.96
C LEU A 16 -11.08 1.15 -7.57
N PRO A 17 -11.66 2.03 -8.42
CA PRO A 17 -13.00 2.52 -8.18
C PRO A 17 -14.02 1.38 -8.14
N GLU A 18 -14.98 1.46 -7.24
CA GLU A 18 -16.03 0.47 -7.05
C GLU A 18 -17.41 1.12 -7.14
N VAL A 19 -18.37 0.38 -7.67
CA VAL A 19 -19.81 0.69 -7.69
C VAL A 19 -20.56 -0.60 -7.31
N ASP A 20 -21.43 -0.54 -6.33
CA ASP A 20 -22.21 -1.68 -5.83
C ASP A 20 -21.31 -2.91 -5.49
N ASP A 21 -20.23 -2.68 -4.75
CA ASP A 21 -19.21 -3.68 -4.37
C ASP A 21 -18.51 -4.39 -5.55
N CYS A 22 -18.62 -3.82 -6.74
CA CYS A 22 -17.94 -4.30 -7.93
C CYS A 22 -16.97 -3.24 -8.47
N ILE A 23 -15.82 -3.69 -9.03
CA ILE A 23 -14.87 -2.77 -9.67
C ILE A 23 -15.56 -2.11 -10.87
N ASP A 24 -15.53 -0.78 -10.91
CA ASP A 24 -16.02 0.02 -12.04
C ASP A 24 -14.98 -0.05 -13.18
N ILE A 25 -15.22 -0.97 -14.10
CA ILE A 25 -14.33 -1.25 -15.24
C ILE A 25 -14.18 -0.03 -16.16
N GLU A 26 -15.28 0.70 -16.43
CA GLU A 26 -15.24 1.83 -17.36
C GLU A 26 -14.48 3.02 -16.73
N LYS A 27 -14.71 3.31 -15.47
CA LYS A 27 -13.95 4.34 -14.75
C LYS A 27 -12.49 3.95 -14.62
N THR A 28 -12.18 2.68 -14.35
CA THR A 28 -10.81 2.17 -14.30
C THR A 28 -10.11 2.34 -15.63
N LYS A 29 -10.77 2.06 -16.79
CA LYS A 29 -10.22 2.30 -18.12
C LYS A 29 -9.89 3.78 -18.35
N GLN A 30 -10.81 4.68 -17.97
CA GLN A 30 -10.58 6.14 -18.11
C GLN A 30 -9.37 6.59 -17.27
N MET A 31 -9.21 6.05 -16.06
CA MET A 31 -8.07 6.36 -15.21
C MET A 31 -6.76 5.83 -15.81
N ILE A 32 -6.75 4.60 -16.33
CA ILE A 32 -5.56 4.03 -16.98
C ILE A 32 -5.20 4.85 -18.22
N ASP A 33 -6.19 5.26 -19.05
CA ASP A 33 -5.94 6.09 -20.22
C ASP A 33 -5.31 7.44 -19.84
N ALA A 34 -5.82 8.09 -18.80
CA ALA A 34 -5.26 9.35 -18.32
C ALA A 34 -3.81 9.17 -17.80
N TYR A 35 -3.55 8.09 -17.07
CA TYR A 35 -2.23 7.76 -16.53
C TYR A 35 -1.20 7.47 -17.65
N MET A 36 -1.55 6.63 -18.62
CA MET A 36 -0.72 6.31 -19.77
C MET A 36 -0.48 7.54 -20.66
N ASN A 37 -1.51 8.35 -20.91
CA ASN A 37 -1.40 9.59 -21.68
C ASN A 37 -0.51 10.66 -20.99
N ALA A 38 -0.38 10.59 -19.66
CA ALA A 38 0.57 11.42 -18.92
C ALA A 38 2.04 10.94 -19.05
N GLY A 39 2.28 9.83 -19.77
CA GLY A 39 3.61 9.22 -19.93
C GLY A 39 4.03 8.32 -18.77
N MET A 40 3.11 7.94 -17.89
CA MET A 40 3.35 7.03 -16.78
C MET A 40 2.94 5.61 -17.17
N ASN A 41 3.63 4.59 -16.66
CA ASN A 41 3.47 3.23 -17.19
C ASN A 41 3.71 2.11 -16.18
N TYR A 42 3.79 2.37 -14.88
CA TYR A 42 4.05 1.37 -13.86
C TYR A 42 2.75 0.91 -13.18
N PHE A 43 2.44 -0.38 -13.21
CA PHE A 43 1.25 -0.98 -12.62
C PHE A 43 1.62 -2.07 -11.64
N ASP A 44 1.06 -2.01 -10.41
CA ASP A 44 1.35 -2.92 -9.31
C ASP A 44 0.08 -3.65 -8.86
N THR A 45 0.08 -4.99 -9.01
CA THR A 45 -1.01 -5.85 -8.55
C THR A 45 -0.53 -6.93 -7.59
N ALA A 46 -1.44 -7.77 -7.13
CA ALA A 46 -1.17 -8.99 -6.40
C ALA A 46 -2.36 -9.95 -6.48
N TYR A 47 -2.09 -11.24 -6.29
CA TYR A 47 -3.04 -12.35 -6.40
C TYR A 47 -4.36 -12.12 -5.66
N MET A 48 -4.33 -11.48 -4.48
CA MET A 48 -5.51 -11.31 -3.62
C MET A 48 -6.15 -9.92 -3.65
N TYR A 49 -5.61 -8.97 -4.43
CA TYR A 49 -6.20 -7.64 -4.49
C TYR A 49 -7.63 -7.68 -5.05
N HIS A 50 -8.55 -6.92 -4.44
CA HIS A 50 -9.97 -6.95 -4.76
C HIS A 50 -10.58 -8.37 -4.69
N SER A 51 -10.26 -9.11 -3.61
CA SER A 51 -10.70 -10.50 -3.42
C SER A 51 -10.34 -11.40 -4.62
N GLY A 52 -9.14 -11.19 -5.18
CA GLY A 52 -8.60 -11.93 -6.31
C GLY A 52 -9.07 -11.47 -7.69
N LYS A 53 -9.73 -10.32 -7.82
CA LYS A 53 -10.23 -9.82 -9.11
C LYS A 53 -9.26 -8.86 -9.82
N SER A 54 -8.28 -8.28 -9.12
CA SER A 54 -7.40 -7.23 -9.67
C SER A 54 -6.66 -7.69 -10.93
N GLU A 55 -6.11 -8.89 -10.97
CA GLU A 55 -5.36 -9.44 -12.11
C GLU A 55 -6.26 -9.61 -13.34
N THR A 56 -7.47 -10.14 -13.18
CA THR A 56 -8.42 -10.27 -14.29
C THR A 56 -8.90 -8.92 -14.80
N VAL A 57 -9.02 -7.92 -13.92
CA VAL A 57 -9.32 -6.54 -14.31
C VAL A 57 -8.17 -5.95 -15.11
N ILE A 58 -6.90 -6.12 -14.70
CA ILE A 58 -5.72 -5.68 -15.46
C ILE A 58 -5.77 -6.22 -16.89
N LYS A 59 -6.13 -7.48 -17.09
CA LYS A 59 -6.29 -8.08 -18.43
C LYS A 59 -7.24 -7.27 -19.29
N GLU A 60 -8.40 -6.87 -18.73
CA GLU A 60 -9.44 -6.15 -19.48
C GLU A 60 -9.12 -4.67 -19.71
N VAL A 61 -8.55 -4.00 -18.71
CA VAL A 61 -8.41 -2.55 -18.71
C VAL A 61 -7.05 -2.06 -19.24
N LEU A 62 -6.03 -2.92 -19.21
CA LEU A 62 -4.67 -2.60 -19.64
C LEU A 62 -4.18 -3.54 -20.76
N VAL A 63 -4.07 -4.84 -20.48
CA VAL A 63 -3.36 -5.79 -21.37
C VAL A 63 -4.00 -5.92 -22.74
N LYS A 64 -5.33 -5.98 -22.82
CA LYS A 64 -6.07 -6.03 -24.09
C LYS A 64 -6.07 -4.73 -24.89
N ARG A 65 -5.61 -3.61 -24.31
CA ARG A 65 -5.77 -2.27 -24.84
C ARG A 65 -4.46 -1.61 -25.25
N TYR A 66 -3.35 -2.02 -24.63
CA TYR A 66 -2.03 -1.43 -24.85
C TYR A 66 -1.00 -2.47 -25.26
N PRO A 67 -0.02 -2.13 -26.12
CA PRO A 67 1.11 -3.01 -26.45
C PRO A 67 1.86 -3.41 -25.17
N ARG A 68 2.35 -4.65 -25.11
CA ARG A 68 3.01 -5.20 -23.91
C ARG A 68 4.25 -4.41 -23.46
N ASP A 69 4.96 -3.79 -24.39
CA ASP A 69 6.14 -2.96 -24.15
C ASP A 69 5.83 -1.53 -23.71
N ALA A 70 4.56 -1.12 -23.76
CA ALA A 70 4.12 0.21 -23.34
C ALA A 70 4.01 0.37 -21.83
N TYR A 71 3.97 -0.72 -21.06
CA TYR A 71 3.78 -0.68 -19.62
C TYR A 71 4.70 -1.64 -18.88
N PHE A 72 4.95 -1.34 -17.61
CA PHE A 72 5.71 -2.14 -16.65
C PHE A 72 4.72 -2.78 -15.67
N LEU A 73 4.60 -4.10 -15.67
CA LEU A 73 3.64 -4.84 -14.85
C LEU A 73 4.34 -5.61 -13.75
N VAL A 74 3.86 -5.42 -12.53
CA VAL A 74 4.35 -6.07 -11.32
C VAL A 74 3.28 -6.97 -10.71
N ASP A 75 3.66 -8.19 -10.35
CA ASP A 75 2.82 -9.09 -9.58
C ASP A 75 3.62 -9.75 -8.44
N LYS A 76 2.94 -10.47 -7.52
CA LYS A 76 3.54 -10.92 -6.28
C LYS A 76 3.11 -12.33 -5.91
N PHE A 77 4.05 -13.15 -5.41
CA PHE A 77 3.79 -14.51 -4.93
C PHE A 77 3.33 -14.54 -3.46
N PRO A 78 2.09 -14.94 -3.15
CA PRO A 78 1.54 -15.00 -1.79
C PRO A 78 1.79 -16.37 -1.13
N ILE A 79 2.88 -16.55 -0.40
CA ILE A 79 3.23 -17.85 0.21
C ILE A 79 2.22 -18.37 1.23
N TRP A 80 1.48 -17.45 1.88
CA TRP A 80 0.47 -17.83 2.90
C TRP A 80 -0.75 -18.58 2.35
N MET A 81 -0.95 -18.57 1.04
CA MET A 81 -2.05 -19.33 0.43
C MET A 81 -1.82 -20.85 0.42
N ASN A 82 -0.63 -21.33 0.78
CA ASN A 82 -0.29 -22.75 0.84
C ASN A 82 -0.58 -23.51 -0.47
N LYS A 83 -0.40 -22.85 -1.61
CA LYS A 83 -0.52 -23.42 -2.94
C LYS A 83 0.87 -23.65 -3.56
N ASP A 84 0.95 -24.56 -4.52
CA ASP A 84 2.16 -24.73 -5.31
C ASP A 84 2.53 -23.43 -6.03
N LYS A 85 3.79 -23.03 -5.92
CA LYS A 85 4.27 -21.74 -6.45
C LYS A 85 4.24 -21.67 -7.97
N ASP A 86 4.48 -22.77 -8.66
CA ASP A 86 4.45 -22.81 -10.12
C ASP A 86 3.01 -22.76 -10.64
N GLU A 87 2.07 -23.41 -9.95
CA GLU A 87 0.64 -23.32 -10.25
C GLU A 87 0.12 -21.90 -10.03
N VAL A 88 0.49 -21.25 -8.92
CA VAL A 88 0.10 -19.85 -8.65
C VAL A 88 0.66 -18.92 -9.72
N PHE A 89 1.93 -19.03 -10.06
CA PHE A 89 2.55 -18.18 -11.07
C PHE A 89 1.91 -18.35 -12.46
N LYS A 90 1.61 -19.59 -12.84
CA LYS A 90 0.91 -19.89 -14.09
C LYS A 90 -0.51 -19.29 -14.10
N ASP A 91 -1.25 -19.42 -13.00
CA ASP A 91 -2.59 -18.84 -12.85
C ASP A 91 -2.53 -17.32 -12.97
N GLN A 92 -1.54 -16.65 -12.35
CA GLN A 92 -1.34 -15.22 -12.44
C GLN A 92 -1.07 -14.74 -13.87
N LEU A 93 -0.20 -15.43 -14.62
CA LEU A 93 0.02 -15.12 -16.04
C LEU A 93 -1.27 -15.23 -16.86
N GLU A 94 -2.06 -16.28 -16.65
CA GLU A 94 -3.33 -16.50 -17.34
C GLU A 94 -4.38 -15.44 -16.97
N ARG A 95 -4.51 -15.10 -15.68
CA ARG A 95 -5.44 -14.11 -15.17
C ARG A 95 -5.10 -12.72 -15.66
N CYS A 96 -3.82 -12.34 -15.61
CA CYS A 96 -3.34 -11.07 -16.19
C CYS A 96 -3.35 -11.08 -17.72
N GLY A 97 -3.30 -12.26 -18.37
CA GLY A 97 -3.25 -12.40 -19.82
C GLY A 97 -1.91 -11.99 -20.43
N VAL A 98 -0.81 -12.27 -19.73
CA VAL A 98 0.56 -11.93 -20.15
C VAL A 98 1.44 -13.18 -20.19
N GLU A 99 2.54 -13.10 -20.94
CA GLU A 99 3.53 -14.20 -21.01
C GLU A 99 4.67 -14.03 -20.00
N TYR A 100 4.86 -12.82 -19.48
CA TYR A 100 5.88 -12.49 -18.48
C TYR A 100 5.48 -11.29 -17.63
N PHE A 101 6.04 -11.18 -16.42
CA PHE A 101 6.01 -9.96 -15.61
C PHE A 101 7.33 -9.18 -15.75
N ASP A 102 7.27 -7.84 -15.71
CA ASP A 102 8.48 -7.03 -15.70
C ASP A 102 9.20 -7.10 -14.36
N LEU A 103 8.46 -7.17 -13.27
CA LEU A 103 8.98 -7.41 -11.92
C LEU A 103 8.06 -8.39 -11.20
N TYR A 104 8.67 -9.35 -10.51
CA TYR A 104 7.94 -10.28 -9.68
C TYR A 104 8.50 -10.28 -8.27
N LEU A 105 7.61 -10.11 -7.29
CA LEU A 105 7.99 -9.96 -5.89
C LEU A 105 7.58 -11.18 -5.06
N LEU A 106 8.41 -11.61 -4.12
CA LEU A 106 7.95 -12.39 -2.99
C LEU A 106 7.11 -11.49 -2.10
N HIS A 107 5.84 -11.86 -1.83
CA HIS A 107 4.84 -10.96 -1.27
C HIS A 107 4.81 -10.98 0.25
N GLY A 108 5.07 -9.85 0.89
CA GLY A 108 4.85 -9.68 2.32
C GLY A 108 5.81 -10.52 3.18
N ILE A 109 7.10 -10.49 2.88
CA ILE A 109 8.09 -11.12 3.76
C ILE A 109 8.17 -10.32 5.06
N GLU A 110 8.17 -11.04 6.17
CA GLU A 110 8.32 -10.54 7.53
C GLU A 110 9.07 -11.54 8.39
N ASP A 111 9.46 -11.14 9.60
CA ASP A 111 10.25 -11.99 10.53
C ASP A 111 9.57 -13.33 10.82
N GLY A 112 8.23 -13.33 10.90
CA GLY A 112 7.43 -14.52 11.23
C GLY A 112 7.25 -15.52 10.09
N ASN A 113 7.52 -15.16 8.83
CA ASN A 113 7.25 -16.04 7.69
C ASN A 113 8.47 -16.33 6.80
N LEU A 114 9.63 -15.71 7.07
CA LEU A 114 10.86 -15.90 6.28
C LEU A 114 11.25 -17.37 6.14
N ASP A 115 11.20 -18.14 7.22
CA ASP A 115 11.52 -19.57 7.22
C ASP A 115 10.71 -20.36 6.20
N LYS A 116 9.47 -19.94 5.92
CA LYS A 116 8.63 -20.61 4.92
C LYS A 116 9.11 -20.33 3.50
N TYR A 117 9.48 -19.06 3.19
CA TYR A 117 10.07 -18.70 1.90
C TYR A 117 11.38 -19.46 1.64
N GLU A 118 12.20 -19.63 2.67
CA GLU A 118 13.44 -20.40 2.61
C GLU A 118 13.18 -21.89 2.37
N LYS A 119 12.31 -22.53 3.16
CA LYS A 119 11.97 -23.96 3.05
C LYS A 119 11.39 -24.33 1.69
N GLU A 120 10.58 -23.43 1.12
CA GLU A 120 9.98 -23.61 -0.20
C GLU A 120 10.94 -23.22 -1.35
N ASN A 121 12.19 -22.84 -1.05
CA ASN A 121 13.21 -22.37 -2.01
C ASN A 121 12.67 -21.27 -2.95
N CYS A 122 11.96 -20.28 -2.39
CA CYS A 122 11.32 -19.25 -3.19
C CYS A 122 12.30 -18.27 -3.82
N PHE A 123 13.47 -18.05 -3.21
CA PHE A 123 14.52 -17.18 -3.76
C PHE A 123 15.16 -17.81 -5.00
N GLU A 124 15.57 -19.08 -4.93
CA GLU A 124 16.12 -19.84 -6.06
C GLU A 124 15.09 -19.97 -7.18
N TRP A 125 13.83 -20.15 -6.82
CA TRP A 125 12.72 -20.21 -7.78
C TRP A 125 12.56 -18.88 -8.54
N GLY A 126 12.62 -17.73 -7.87
CA GLY A 126 12.58 -16.41 -8.52
C GLY A 126 13.72 -16.23 -9.51
N ILE A 127 14.95 -16.64 -9.14
CA ILE A 127 16.12 -16.64 -10.05
C ILE A 127 15.86 -17.55 -11.28
N GLN A 128 15.25 -18.71 -11.08
CA GLN A 128 14.93 -19.63 -12.16
C GLN A 128 13.90 -19.03 -13.12
N LEU A 129 12.83 -18.42 -12.62
CA LEU A 129 11.83 -17.72 -13.44
C LEU A 129 12.48 -16.61 -14.30
N LYS A 130 13.46 -15.90 -13.73
CA LYS A 130 14.22 -14.86 -14.45
C LYS A 130 15.09 -15.49 -15.57
N LYS A 131 15.79 -16.58 -15.31
CA LYS A 131 16.58 -17.31 -16.33
C LYS A 131 15.72 -17.83 -17.47
N GLU A 132 14.49 -18.25 -17.18
CA GLU A 132 13.50 -18.71 -18.15
C GLU A 132 12.84 -17.55 -18.94
N GLY A 133 13.13 -16.30 -18.59
CA GLY A 133 12.53 -15.12 -19.21
C GLY A 133 11.06 -14.86 -18.85
N LYS A 134 10.54 -15.59 -17.85
CA LYS A 134 9.17 -15.43 -17.34
C LYS A 134 8.99 -14.18 -16.48
N ILE A 135 10.08 -13.70 -15.92
CA ILE A 135 10.17 -12.39 -15.24
C ILE A 135 11.42 -11.67 -15.70
N LYS A 136 11.41 -10.34 -15.75
CA LYS A 136 12.60 -9.55 -16.10
C LYS A 136 13.42 -9.15 -14.88
N HIS A 137 12.74 -8.82 -13.78
CA HIS A 137 13.35 -8.45 -12.51
C HIS A 137 12.74 -9.26 -11.37
N PHE A 138 13.55 -9.50 -10.34
CA PHE A 138 13.14 -10.23 -9.14
C PHE A 138 13.37 -9.40 -7.88
N GLY A 139 12.41 -9.40 -6.96
CA GLY A 139 12.48 -8.66 -5.72
C GLY A 139 11.54 -9.19 -4.64
N MET A 140 11.29 -8.37 -3.63
CA MET A 140 10.36 -8.72 -2.55
C MET A 140 9.61 -7.49 -2.04
N SER A 141 8.42 -7.68 -1.46
CA SER A 141 7.78 -6.72 -0.57
C SER A 141 8.04 -7.14 0.87
N TYR A 142 8.39 -6.18 1.72
CA TYR A 142 8.93 -6.43 3.05
C TYR A 142 8.18 -5.65 4.13
N HIS A 143 7.90 -6.32 5.27
CA HIS A 143 7.17 -5.77 6.41
C HIS A 143 7.82 -6.08 7.77
N GLY A 144 9.01 -6.68 7.80
CA GLY A 144 9.70 -7.09 9.01
C GLY A 144 10.70 -6.07 9.57
N SER A 145 11.57 -6.52 10.48
CA SER A 145 12.59 -5.71 11.12
C SER A 145 13.77 -5.37 10.19
N PRO A 146 14.47 -4.24 10.38
CA PRO A 146 15.67 -3.90 9.62
C PRO A 146 16.78 -4.96 9.71
N GLU A 147 16.93 -5.61 10.85
CA GLU A 147 17.95 -6.65 11.11
C GLU A 147 17.71 -7.91 10.25
N VAL A 148 16.45 -8.32 10.13
CA VAL A 148 16.09 -9.46 9.28
C VAL A 148 16.21 -9.07 7.81
N LEU A 149 15.84 -7.84 7.43
CA LEU A 149 16.05 -7.34 6.07
C LEU A 149 17.53 -7.40 5.66
N ASP A 150 18.44 -6.92 6.53
CA ASP A 150 19.88 -6.97 6.28
C ASP A 150 20.41 -8.40 6.12
N THR A 151 19.89 -9.32 6.94
CA THR A 151 20.21 -10.76 6.86
C THR A 151 19.76 -11.35 5.52
N ILE A 152 18.52 -11.07 5.09
CA ILE A 152 17.99 -11.54 3.80
C ILE A 152 18.86 -11.04 2.65
N LEU A 153 19.13 -9.73 2.59
CA LEU A 153 19.86 -9.12 1.48
C LEU A 153 21.34 -9.54 1.44
N THR A 154 21.91 -9.87 2.58
CA THR A 154 23.28 -10.45 2.65
C THR A 154 23.30 -11.88 2.12
N LYS A 155 22.28 -12.68 2.41
CA LYS A 155 22.15 -14.07 1.99
C LYS A 155 21.69 -14.21 0.53
N HIS A 156 20.85 -13.31 0.07
CA HIS A 156 20.20 -13.32 -1.25
C HIS A 156 20.54 -12.04 -2.05
N PRO A 157 21.82 -11.88 -2.47
CA PRO A 157 22.27 -10.70 -3.22
C PRO A 157 21.68 -10.59 -4.64
N GLU A 158 20.94 -11.61 -5.10
CA GLU A 158 20.20 -11.63 -6.36
C GLU A 158 18.91 -10.81 -6.34
N ILE A 159 18.45 -10.34 -5.15
CA ILE A 159 17.32 -9.43 -5.03
C ILE A 159 17.71 -8.08 -5.63
N GLU A 160 16.93 -7.61 -6.60
CA GLU A 160 17.23 -6.41 -7.38
C GLU A 160 16.51 -5.15 -6.88
N ILE A 161 15.42 -5.33 -6.14
CA ILE A 161 14.55 -4.24 -5.68
C ILE A 161 13.71 -4.69 -4.49
N VAL A 162 13.45 -3.78 -3.57
CA VAL A 162 12.59 -4.08 -2.40
C VAL A 162 11.48 -3.04 -2.31
N GLN A 163 10.26 -3.52 -2.06
CA GLN A 163 9.09 -2.71 -1.78
C GLN A 163 8.89 -2.65 -0.26
N ILE A 164 8.91 -1.43 0.32
CA ILE A 164 8.70 -1.22 1.75
C ILE A 164 7.56 -0.24 2.02
N GLN A 165 6.94 -0.36 3.20
CA GLN A 165 6.04 0.66 3.70
C GLN A 165 6.84 1.87 4.21
N LEU A 166 6.57 3.06 3.66
CA LEU A 166 7.23 4.27 4.09
C LEU A 166 6.39 5.52 3.88
N ASN A 167 6.27 6.32 4.92
CA ASN A 167 5.71 7.66 4.93
C ASN A 167 6.27 8.42 6.15
N TYR A 168 6.05 9.72 6.24
CA TYR A 168 6.67 10.55 7.29
C TYR A 168 6.22 10.22 8.73
N ILE A 169 5.06 9.58 8.92
CA ILE A 169 4.60 9.13 10.25
C ILE A 169 5.26 7.82 10.67
N ASP A 170 5.54 6.93 9.71
CA ASP A 170 6.05 5.59 9.98
C ASP A 170 7.58 5.52 10.07
N MET A 171 8.30 6.59 9.75
CA MET A 171 9.77 6.62 9.80
C MET A 171 10.31 6.13 11.14
N ASP A 172 9.78 6.64 12.25
CA ASP A 172 10.19 6.32 13.61
C ASP A 172 9.15 5.49 14.38
N ASN A 173 8.23 4.86 13.64
CA ASN A 173 7.26 3.94 14.22
C ASN A 173 7.98 2.67 14.70
N PRO A 174 7.86 2.25 15.98
CA PRO A 174 8.63 1.12 16.51
C PRO A 174 8.22 -0.24 15.92
N ILE A 175 7.07 -0.33 15.26
CA ILE A 175 6.58 -1.54 14.61
C ILE A 175 6.98 -1.56 13.14
N ILE A 176 6.71 -0.48 12.40
CA ILE A 176 6.98 -0.41 10.94
C ILE A 176 8.46 -0.21 10.66
N GLN A 177 9.14 0.61 11.45
CA GLN A 177 10.58 0.86 11.40
C GLN A 177 11.11 1.30 10.02
N SER A 178 10.35 2.13 9.31
CA SER A 178 10.65 2.52 7.91
C SER A 178 12.04 3.13 7.74
N ARG A 179 12.53 3.92 8.73
CA ARG A 179 13.87 4.51 8.71
C ARG A 179 14.95 3.44 8.67
N GLY A 180 14.90 2.47 9.57
CA GLY A 180 15.89 1.39 9.63
C GLY A 180 15.87 0.53 8.36
N GLN A 181 14.67 0.21 7.83
CA GLN A 181 14.57 -0.51 6.55
C GLN A 181 15.18 0.30 5.40
N HIS A 182 14.92 1.62 5.32
CA HIS A 182 15.50 2.49 4.30
C HIS A 182 17.04 2.53 4.41
N GLU A 183 17.59 2.68 5.60
CA GLU A 183 19.05 2.67 5.85
C GLU A 183 19.72 1.35 5.41
N VAL A 184 19.08 0.20 5.68
CA VAL A 184 19.53 -1.11 5.20
C VAL A 184 19.54 -1.16 3.67
N LEU A 185 18.48 -0.67 3.01
CA LEU A 185 18.42 -0.65 1.55
C LEU A 185 19.47 0.26 0.92
N LEU A 186 19.80 1.39 1.55
CA LEU A 186 20.92 2.25 1.14
C LEU A 186 22.26 1.53 1.28
N LYS A 187 22.49 0.83 2.41
CA LYS A 187 23.70 0.02 2.64
C LYS A 187 23.92 -1.02 1.54
N HIS A 188 22.86 -1.66 1.07
CA HIS A 188 22.90 -2.64 -0.02
C HIS A 188 22.81 -2.02 -1.42
N ASN A 189 22.72 -0.69 -1.51
CA ASN A 189 22.60 0.08 -2.76
C ASN A 189 21.45 -0.42 -3.68
N LEU A 190 20.30 -0.76 -3.07
CA LEU A 190 19.14 -1.27 -3.79
C LEU A 190 18.15 -0.15 -4.13
N PRO A 191 17.51 -0.20 -5.32
CA PRO A 191 16.37 0.61 -5.64
C PRO A 191 15.16 0.23 -4.77
N ILE A 192 14.34 1.23 -4.41
CA ILE A 192 13.27 1.11 -3.44
C ILE A 192 11.93 1.46 -4.09
N LEU A 193 10.95 0.59 -3.91
CA LEU A 193 9.54 0.87 -4.16
C LEU A 193 8.85 1.24 -2.84
N ILE A 194 8.05 2.29 -2.85
CA ILE A 194 7.32 2.69 -1.65
C ILE A 194 5.85 2.30 -1.76
N MET A 195 5.35 1.53 -0.79
CA MET A 195 3.93 1.32 -0.53
C MET A 195 3.46 2.14 0.67
N GLU A 196 2.16 2.39 0.76
CA GLU A 196 1.50 3.17 1.81
C GLU A 196 2.04 4.61 2.01
N PRO A 197 2.39 5.35 0.94
CA PRO A 197 2.94 6.70 1.07
C PRO A 197 1.94 7.68 1.72
N VAL A 198 0.64 7.45 1.53
CA VAL A 198 -0.45 8.24 2.14
C VAL A 198 -1.17 7.51 3.28
N LYS A 199 -0.63 6.36 3.73
CA LYS A 199 -1.14 5.56 4.86
C LYS A 199 -2.66 5.31 4.77
N GLY A 200 -3.08 4.67 3.66
CA GLY A 200 -4.50 4.35 3.41
C GLY A 200 -5.40 5.57 3.25
N GLY A 201 -4.84 6.76 3.01
CA GLY A 201 -5.56 8.02 2.90
C GLY A 201 -5.52 8.89 4.16
N THR A 202 -5.01 8.39 5.28
CA THR A 202 -4.87 9.15 6.54
C THR A 202 -4.04 10.42 6.34
N LEU A 203 -2.98 10.35 5.54
CA LEU A 203 -2.10 11.50 5.27
C LEU A 203 -2.62 12.42 4.14
N ALA A 204 -3.73 12.07 3.52
CA ALA A 204 -4.45 12.92 2.57
C ALA A 204 -5.66 13.62 3.22
N ASN A 205 -6.19 13.05 4.32
CA ASN A 205 -7.35 13.53 5.06
C ASN A 205 -6.93 13.83 6.52
N VAL A 206 -6.28 14.95 6.71
CA VAL A 206 -5.75 15.38 8.01
C VAL A 206 -6.72 16.32 8.73
N SER A 207 -6.51 16.58 10.03
CA SER A 207 -7.31 17.54 10.78
C SER A 207 -7.18 18.97 10.21
N PRO A 208 -8.18 19.86 10.38
CA PRO A 208 -8.14 21.25 9.89
C PRO A 208 -6.92 22.04 10.38
N ASN A 209 -6.45 21.74 11.60
CA ASN A 209 -5.26 22.38 12.17
C ASN A 209 -3.99 21.99 11.40
N ILE A 210 -3.86 20.71 11.05
CA ILE A 210 -2.73 20.21 10.26
C ILE A 210 -2.83 20.69 8.82
N GLU A 211 -4.03 20.65 8.22
CA GLU A 211 -4.25 21.15 6.88
C GLU A 211 -3.83 22.63 6.77
N SER A 212 -4.17 23.46 7.77
CA SER A 212 -3.79 24.86 7.77
C SER A 212 -2.28 25.09 7.71
N ILE A 213 -1.47 24.22 8.33
CA ILE A 213 0.00 24.31 8.30
C ILE A 213 0.51 24.06 6.89
N PHE A 214 0.03 23.01 6.24
CA PHE A 214 0.41 22.70 4.85
C PHE A 214 -0.01 23.84 3.90
N LYS A 215 -1.25 24.34 4.04
CA LYS A 215 -1.77 25.43 3.20
C LYS A 215 -1.09 26.77 3.42
N GLN A 216 -0.59 27.06 4.63
CA GLN A 216 0.23 28.25 4.89
C GLN A 216 1.59 28.17 4.20
N SER A 217 2.18 26.98 4.11
CA SER A 217 3.46 26.77 3.43
C SER A 217 3.26 26.79 1.90
N ASN A 218 2.30 26.01 1.38
CA ASN A 218 2.00 25.99 -0.05
C ASN A 218 0.49 25.79 -0.30
N PRO A 219 -0.27 26.86 -0.57
CA PRO A 219 -1.72 26.77 -0.78
C PRO A 219 -2.13 26.08 -2.09
N ASN A 220 -1.19 25.92 -3.04
CA ASN A 220 -1.50 25.47 -4.40
C ASN A 220 -1.36 23.95 -4.59
N VAL A 221 -0.88 23.21 -3.58
CA VAL A 221 -0.71 21.76 -3.66
C VAL A 221 -1.70 21.04 -2.74
N SER A 222 -2.04 19.82 -3.09
CA SER A 222 -2.90 18.96 -2.26
C SER A 222 -2.18 18.50 -0.99
N ILE A 223 -2.94 18.09 0.02
CA ILE A 223 -2.37 17.49 1.22
C ILE A 223 -1.67 16.15 0.88
N ALA A 224 -2.28 15.35 -0.01
CA ALA A 224 -1.69 14.10 -0.46
C ALA A 224 -0.31 14.29 -1.11
N SER A 225 -0.12 15.38 -1.86
CA SER A 225 1.15 15.66 -2.56
C SER A 225 2.35 15.79 -1.60
N TRP A 226 2.13 16.28 -0.37
CA TRP A 226 3.19 16.36 0.65
C TRP A 226 3.71 14.98 1.02
N ALA A 227 2.83 14.02 1.28
CA ALA A 227 3.19 12.66 1.64
C ALA A 227 3.85 11.91 0.45
N LEU A 228 3.30 12.08 -0.74
CA LEU A 228 3.86 11.48 -1.97
C LEU A 228 5.25 12.03 -2.28
N ARG A 229 5.41 13.37 -2.21
CA ARG A 229 6.72 14.03 -2.42
C ARG A 229 7.73 13.65 -1.35
N TYR A 230 7.31 13.54 -0.07
CA TYR A 230 8.18 13.08 1.00
C TYR A 230 8.80 11.73 0.66
N ALA A 231 7.97 10.73 0.37
CA ALA A 231 8.45 9.40 0.02
C ALA A 231 9.34 9.41 -1.24
N ALA A 232 8.94 10.14 -2.28
CA ALA A 232 9.67 10.22 -3.55
C ALA A 232 10.98 11.01 -3.48
N SER A 233 11.18 11.84 -2.44
CA SER A 233 12.39 12.64 -2.23
C SER A 233 13.54 11.87 -1.58
N LEU A 234 13.24 10.68 -1.03
CA LEU A 234 14.25 9.88 -0.35
C LEU A 234 15.19 9.21 -1.35
N GLU A 235 16.44 9.03 -0.91
CA GLU A 235 17.48 8.40 -1.72
C GLU A 235 17.11 6.97 -2.11
N ASN A 236 17.52 6.55 -3.32
CA ASN A 236 17.22 5.25 -3.94
C ASN A 236 15.73 4.91 -4.16
N VAL A 237 14.80 5.78 -3.81
CA VAL A 237 13.38 5.57 -4.14
C VAL A 237 13.18 5.78 -5.65
N VAL A 238 12.79 4.73 -6.34
CA VAL A 238 12.55 4.76 -7.80
C VAL A 238 11.08 4.98 -8.14
N THR A 239 10.15 4.39 -7.37
CA THR A 239 8.71 4.51 -7.59
C THR A 239 7.96 4.59 -6.25
N VAL A 240 6.94 5.44 -6.20
CA VAL A 240 5.99 5.57 -5.09
C VAL A 240 4.64 5.08 -5.58
N LEU A 241 4.11 4.02 -4.95
CA LEU A 241 2.83 3.43 -5.31
C LEU A 241 1.68 4.24 -4.71
N SER A 242 0.70 4.59 -5.52
CA SER A 242 -0.54 5.18 -5.05
C SER A 242 -1.75 4.37 -5.50
N GLY A 243 -2.58 4.00 -4.53
CA GLY A 243 -3.92 3.49 -4.79
C GLY A 243 -4.87 4.66 -4.99
N MET A 244 -5.45 4.77 -6.17
CA MET A 244 -6.33 5.87 -6.57
C MET A 244 -7.69 5.31 -6.95
N SER A 245 -8.74 5.82 -6.32
CA SER A 245 -10.12 5.34 -6.52
C SER A 245 -10.97 6.34 -7.33
N THR A 246 -10.42 7.53 -7.63
CA THR A 246 -11.11 8.54 -8.42
C THR A 246 -10.19 9.21 -9.44
N ILE A 247 -10.78 9.77 -10.49
CA ILE A 247 -10.02 10.49 -11.52
C ILE A 247 -9.38 11.77 -10.96
N GLU A 248 -9.99 12.39 -9.94
CA GLU A 248 -9.48 13.57 -9.27
C GLU A 248 -8.18 13.24 -8.52
N GLN A 249 -8.16 12.14 -7.75
CA GLN A 249 -6.96 11.65 -7.07
C GLN A 249 -5.85 11.33 -8.07
N LEU A 250 -6.20 10.70 -9.18
CA LEU A 250 -5.25 10.39 -10.24
C LEU A 250 -4.65 11.66 -10.85
N ASN A 251 -5.48 12.63 -11.21
CA ASN A 251 -5.02 13.88 -11.83
C ASN A 251 -4.14 14.70 -10.87
N ASP A 252 -4.47 14.72 -9.58
CA ASP A 252 -3.66 15.36 -8.54
C ASP A 252 -2.28 14.70 -8.43
N ASN A 253 -2.25 13.37 -8.39
CA ASN A 253 -1.00 12.62 -8.33
C ASN A 253 -0.17 12.77 -9.63
N ILE A 254 -0.81 12.74 -10.80
CA ILE A 254 -0.14 13.03 -12.07
C ILE A 254 0.49 14.42 -12.04
N SER A 255 -0.25 15.44 -11.58
CA SER A 255 0.27 16.81 -11.49
C SER A 255 1.48 16.90 -10.57
N THR A 256 1.46 16.18 -9.44
CA THR A 256 2.56 16.12 -8.47
C THR A 256 3.84 15.51 -9.07
N PHE A 257 3.71 14.47 -9.92
CA PHE A 257 4.87 13.73 -10.43
C PHE A 257 5.31 14.14 -11.85
N LYS A 258 4.46 14.80 -12.64
CA LYS A 258 4.80 15.26 -14.00
C LYS A 258 5.96 16.26 -14.00
N GLU A 259 6.00 17.11 -12.98
CA GLU A 259 7.07 18.08 -12.74
C GLU A 259 7.64 17.87 -11.32
N PHE A 260 8.00 16.62 -11.01
CA PHE A 260 8.45 16.24 -9.68
C PHE A 260 9.60 17.13 -9.20
N LYS A 261 9.40 17.71 -8.02
CA LYS A 261 10.44 18.39 -7.24
C LYS A 261 10.56 17.74 -5.88
N ALA A 262 11.77 17.32 -5.55
CA ALA A 262 12.06 16.84 -4.19
C ALA A 262 11.71 17.95 -3.17
N LEU A 263 11.37 17.53 -1.95
CA LEU A 263 11.14 18.47 -0.85
C LEU A 263 12.45 19.24 -0.55
N ASP A 264 12.32 20.53 -0.32
CA ASP A 264 13.42 21.35 0.16
C ASP A 264 13.48 21.34 1.70
N HIS A 265 14.48 22.04 2.25
CA HIS A 265 14.71 22.07 3.69
C HIS A 265 13.51 22.66 4.47
N GLU A 266 12.88 23.71 3.96
CA GLU A 266 11.72 24.36 4.62
C GLU A 266 10.51 23.43 4.60
N GLU A 267 10.28 22.73 3.48
CA GLU A 267 9.21 21.73 3.36
C GLU A 267 9.43 20.53 4.32
N TYR A 268 10.67 20.09 4.51
CA TYR A 268 10.97 19.08 5.53
C TYR A 268 10.64 19.56 6.96
N GLN A 269 10.92 20.81 7.32
CA GLN A 269 10.54 21.38 8.63
C GLN A 269 9.00 21.42 8.81
N VAL A 270 8.25 21.68 7.74
CA VAL A 270 6.78 21.59 7.77
C VAL A 270 6.34 20.18 8.07
N ILE A 271 6.92 19.16 7.40
CA ILE A 271 6.62 17.75 7.64
C ILE A 271 6.94 17.35 9.10
N GLU A 272 8.07 17.75 9.64
CA GLU A 272 8.45 17.48 11.05
C GLU A 272 7.42 18.03 12.02
N ARG A 273 7.04 19.32 11.84
CA ARG A 273 6.02 19.95 12.66
C ARG A 273 4.68 19.24 12.60
N VAL A 274 4.24 18.85 11.40
CA VAL A 274 3.00 18.10 11.19
C VAL A 274 3.08 16.72 11.85
N THR A 275 4.19 16.02 11.67
CA THR A 275 4.43 14.69 12.28
C THR A 275 4.29 14.75 13.80
N ASP A 276 4.88 15.76 14.44
CA ASP A 276 4.78 15.95 15.88
C ASP A 276 3.35 16.23 16.36
N MET A 277 2.57 16.95 15.55
CA MET A 277 1.16 17.21 15.87
C MET A 277 0.32 15.94 15.71
N MET A 278 0.49 15.19 14.61
CA MET A 278 -0.24 13.94 14.37
C MET A 278 0.06 12.87 15.43
N LYS A 279 1.31 12.75 15.89
CA LYS A 279 1.68 11.85 16.99
C LYS A 279 0.91 12.15 18.28
N LYS A 280 0.50 13.42 18.51
CA LYS A 280 -0.30 13.83 19.68
C LYS A 280 -1.79 13.49 19.54
N GLU A 281 -2.32 13.35 18.33
CA GLU A 281 -3.73 13.02 18.07
C GLU A 281 -4.09 11.56 18.36
N LYS A 282 -3.11 10.67 18.51
CA LYS A 282 -3.28 9.24 18.85
C LYS A 282 -4.30 8.51 17.95
N LEU A 283 -4.27 8.78 16.67
CA LEU A 283 -5.16 8.13 15.71
C LEU A 283 -4.78 6.67 15.51
N ILE A 284 -5.79 5.84 15.19
CA ILE A 284 -5.58 4.46 14.78
C ILE A 284 -4.95 4.44 13.39
N ALA A 285 -3.79 3.84 13.29
CA ALA A 285 -2.97 3.80 12.07
C ALA A 285 -3.48 2.78 11.03
N CYS A 286 -4.80 2.61 10.91
CA CYS A 286 -5.41 1.69 9.96
C CYS A 286 -5.26 2.21 8.52
N THR A 287 -4.77 1.35 7.61
CA THR A 287 -4.60 1.66 6.18
C THR A 287 -5.79 1.20 5.33
N SER A 288 -6.84 0.67 5.95
CA SER A 288 -8.03 0.12 5.27
C SER A 288 -7.68 -0.93 4.20
N CYS A 289 -6.66 -1.76 4.44
CA CYS A 289 -6.27 -2.85 3.53
C CYS A 289 -7.29 -4.00 3.48
N ARG A 290 -8.20 -4.09 4.47
CA ARG A 290 -9.33 -5.03 4.59
C ARG A 290 -8.96 -6.49 4.89
N TYR A 291 -7.68 -6.86 5.05
CA TYR A 291 -7.28 -8.24 5.35
C TYR A 291 -7.94 -8.81 6.62
N CYS A 292 -8.26 -7.95 7.59
CA CYS A 292 -8.94 -8.32 8.82
C CYS A 292 -10.42 -8.68 8.65
N ILE A 293 -11.05 -8.39 7.50
CA ILE A 293 -12.48 -8.66 7.26
C ILE A 293 -12.68 -10.12 6.89
N ASP A 294 -11.90 -10.65 5.93
CA ASP A 294 -12.09 -11.97 5.35
C ASP A 294 -11.95 -13.11 6.39
N GLY A 295 -11.12 -12.91 7.42
CA GLY A 295 -10.93 -13.87 8.52
C GLY A 295 -11.80 -13.65 9.74
N CYS A 296 -12.68 -12.62 9.76
CA CYS A 296 -13.50 -12.31 10.93
C CYS A 296 -14.74 -13.20 11.03
N PRO A 297 -14.85 -14.09 12.04
CA PRO A 297 -16.02 -14.97 12.20
C PRO A 297 -17.34 -14.21 12.40
N SER A 298 -17.25 -12.99 12.96
CA SER A 298 -18.41 -12.11 13.17
C SER A 298 -18.65 -11.15 12.01
N SER A 299 -17.88 -11.21 10.93
CA SER A 299 -18.01 -10.33 9.76
C SER A 299 -18.04 -8.84 10.09
N ILE A 300 -17.20 -8.40 11.06
CA ILE A 300 -17.13 -7.01 11.50
C ILE A 300 -16.40 -6.17 10.46
N ASN A 301 -16.98 -5.04 10.05
CA ASN A 301 -16.35 -4.09 9.14
C ASN A 301 -15.33 -3.20 9.87
N ILE A 302 -14.23 -3.83 10.34
CA ILE A 302 -13.22 -3.24 11.22
C ILE A 302 -12.65 -1.93 10.67
N PRO A 303 -12.23 -1.81 9.39
CA PRO A 303 -11.64 -0.57 8.86
C PRO A 303 -12.61 0.62 8.91
N GLU A 304 -13.88 0.41 8.62
CA GLU A 304 -14.87 1.49 8.63
C GLU A 304 -15.23 1.93 10.06
N ILE A 305 -15.26 0.99 11.01
CA ILE A 305 -15.39 1.31 12.43
C ILE A 305 -14.19 2.18 12.89
N PHE A 306 -12.98 1.86 12.46
CA PHE A 306 -11.78 2.65 12.80
C PHE A 306 -11.78 4.04 12.16
N LYS A 307 -12.36 4.20 10.97
CA LYS A 307 -12.57 5.52 10.37
C LYS A 307 -13.51 6.37 11.22
N ALA A 308 -14.65 5.80 11.66
CA ALA A 308 -15.58 6.49 12.56
C ALA A 308 -14.89 6.90 13.86
N LEU A 309 -14.13 5.99 14.47
CA LEU A 309 -13.43 6.25 15.72
C LEU A 309 -12.33 7.32 15.57
N ASN A 310 -11.57 7.30 14.47
CA ASN A 310 -10.60 8.34 14.16
C ASN A 310 -11.28 9.70 13.91
N ALA A 311 -12.39 9.74 13.17
CA ALA A 311 -13.16 10.97 12.98
C ALA A 311 -13.64 11.55 14.33
N LYS A 312 -14.14 10.69 15.23
CA LYS A 312 -14.55 11.12 16.57
C LYS A 312 -13.39 11.65 17.43
N LYS A 313 -12.18 11.07 17.29
CA LYS A 313 -10.96 11.55 17.96
C LYS A 313 -10.53 12.92 17.46
N LEU A 314 -10.70 13.19 16.16
CA LEU A 314 -10.35 14.48 15.54
C LEU A 314 -11.36 15.58 15.85
N ALA A 315 -12.65 15.26 15.94
CA ALA A 315 -13.73 16.23 16.16
C ALA A 315 -14.74 15.69 17.18
N LYS A 316 -14.50 15.96 18.47
CA LYS A 316 -15.28 15.42 19.60
C LYS A 316 -16.81 15.55 19.50
N ASN A 317 -17.32 16.56 18.80
CA ASN A 317 -18.75 16.85 18.61
C ASN A 317 -19.21 16.53 17.18
N ASP A 318 -18.53 15.63 16.48
CA ASP A 318 -18.86 15.27 15.11
C ASP A 318 -19.97 14.22 15.07
N TRP A 319 -21.18 14.67 14.73
CA TRP A 319 -22.33 13.77 14.51
C TRP A 319 -22.13 12.85 13.30
N LEU A 320 -21.29 13.27 12.31
CA LEU A 320 -21.00 12.48 11.13
C LEU A 320 -20.27 11.18 11.47
N SER A 321 -19.45 11.16 12.51
CA SER A 321 -18.78 9.93 12.98
C SER A 321 -19.78 8.92 13.56
N GLU A 322 -20.81 9.40 14.27
CA GLU A 322 -21.88 8.59 14.83
C GLU A 322 -22.79 8.03 13.73
N ASP A 323 -23.14 8.87 12.74
CA ASP A 323 -23.92 8.46 11.57
C ASP A 323 -23.15 7.43 10.72
N HIS A 324 -21.87 7.68 10.44
CA HIS A 324 -21.00 6.73 9.74
C HIS A 324 -20.92 5.40 10.49
N TYR A 325 -20.68 5.42 11.81
CA TYR A 325 -20.66 4.20 12.61
C TYR A 325 -21.99 3.43 12.49
N SER A 326 -23.12 4.12 12.64
CA SER A 326 -24.45 3.51 12.51
C SER A 326 -24.66 2.89 11.14
N MET A 327 -24.25 3.57 10.06
CA MET A 327 -24.38 3.09 8.69
C MET A 327 -23.53 1.82 8.44
N VAL A 328 -22.28 1.81 8.87
CA VAL A 328 -21.34 0.70 8.58
C VAL A 328 -21.52 -0.51 9.50
N THR A 329 -22.28 -0.37 10.59
CA THR A 329 -22.56 -1.42 11.58
C THR A 329 -23.98 -1.95 11.55
N GLN A 330 -24.77 -1.65 10.50
CA GLN A 330 -26.16 -2.14 10.35
C GLN A 330 -26.27 -3.65 10.48
N ASN A 331 -25.31 -4.39 9.94
CA ASN A 331 -25.30 -5.86 9.99
C ASN A 331 -24.56 -6.40 11.22
N THR A 332 -23.44 -5.76 11.62
CA THR A 332 -22.58 -6.28 12.68
C THR A 332 -21.86 -5.15 13.41
N LYS A 333 -22.11 -5.03 14.72
CA LYS A 333 -21.51 -4.00 15.59
C LYS A 333 -20.13 -4.39 16.09
N ALA A 334 -19.37 -3.43 16.64
CA ALA A 334 -18.09 -3.67 17.28
C ALA A 334 -18.22 -4.63 18.47
N SER A 335 -19.31 -4.55 19.24
CA SER A 335 -19.63 -5.44 20.36
C SER A 335 -19.81 -6.92 19.97
N SER A 336 -19.96 -7.24 18.70
CA SER A 336 -20.02 -8.62 18.21
C SER A 336 -18.66 -9.32 18.17
N CYS A 337 -17.58 -8.63 18.56
CA CYS A 337 -16.24 -9.19 18.60
C CYS A 337 -16.11 -10.30 19.64
N ILE A 338 -15.75 -11.50 19.17
CA ILE A 338 -15.50 -12.67 20.04
C ILE A 338 -14.07 -12.79 20.54
N LYS A 339 -13.22 -11.79 20.28
CA LYS A 339 -11.81 -11.70 20.72
C LYS A 339 -10.91 -12.86 20.26
N CYS A 340 -11.16 -13.41 19.07
CA CYS A 340 -10.40 -14.55 18.52
C CYS A 340 -9.00 -14.17 17.99
N ALA A 341 -8.63 -12.90 17.90
CA ALA A 341 -7.36 -12.35 17.44
C ALA A 341 -6.99 -12.67 15.95
N MET A 342 -7.86 -13.31 15.17
CA MET A 342 -7.54 -13.60 13.76
C MET A 342 -7.28 -12.33 12.94
N CYS A 343 -7.99 -11.24 13.22
CA CYS A 343 -7.79 -9.95 12.56
C CYS A 343 -6.43 -9.30 12.88
N GLU A 344 -5.92 -9.50 14.10
CA GLU A 344 -4.62 -8.98 14.52
C GLU A 344 -3.47 -9.77 13.88
N SER A 345 -3.61 -11.08 13.74
CA SER A 345 -2.60 -11.96 13.13
C SER A 345 -2.34 -11.67 11.64
N VAL A 346 -3.29 -11.04 10.94
CA VAL A 346 -3.17 -10.71 9.50
C VAL A 346 -3.03 -9.21 9.24
N CYS A 347 -2.93 -8.40 10.30
CA CYS A 347 -2.84 -6.95 10.16
C CYS A 347 -1.42 -6.49 9.83
N PRO A 348 -1.14 -5.92 8.62
CA PRO A 348 0.20 -5.45 8.27
C PRO A 348 0.67 -4.25 9.10
N GLN A 349 -0.25 -3.61 9.84
CA GLN A 349 0.05 -2.50 10.74
C GLN A 349 0.20 -2.96 12.19
N HIS A 350 0.07 -4.26 12.48
CA HIS A 350 0.16 -4.86 13.82
C HIS A 350 -0.70 -4.14 14.87
N LEU A 351 -1.92 -3.75 14.46
CA LEU A 351 -2.83 -3.01 15.34
C LEU A 351 -3.44 -3.93 16.39
N HIS A 352 -3.60 -3.42 17.62
CA HIS A 352 -4.39 -4.05 18.68
C HIS A 352 -5.89 -3.85 18.38
N ILE A 353 -6.37 -4.61 17.40
CA ILE A 353 -7.71 -4.43 16.80
C ILE A 353 -8.81 -4.66 17.84
N ILE A 354 -8.63 -5.65 18.71
CA ILE A 354 -9.62 -5.98 19.76
C ILE A 354 -9.80 -4.80 20.72
N GLU A 355 -8.70 -4.19 21.19
CA GLU A 355 -8.75 -3.03 22.08
C GLU A 355 -9.46 -1.82 21.41
N PHE A 356 -9.19 -1.57 20.12
CA PHE A 356 -9.86 -0.50 19.40
C PHE A 356 -11.33 -0.78 19.11
N LEU A 357 -11.74 -2.04 18.96
CA LEU A 357 -13.15 -2.40 18.89
C LEU A 357 -13.85 -2.20 20.25
N GLU A 358 -13.19 -2.50 21.38
CA GLU A 358 -13.69 -2.19 22.71
C GLU A 358 -13.84 -0.68 22.92
N GLU A 359 -12.86 0.13 22.48
CA GLU A 359 -12.95 1.59 22.49
C GLU A 359 -14.15 2.07 21.63
N ALA A 360 -14.37 1.48 20.46
CA ALA A 360 -15.51 1.83 19.61
C ALA A 360 -16.86 1.52 20.29
N VAL A 361 -16.97 0.39 21.01
CA VAL A 361 -18.15 0.08 21.81
C VAL A 361 -18.38 1.14 22.89
N GLU A 362 -17.32 1.58 23.56
CA GLU A 362 -17.43 2.63 24.59
C GLU A 362 -17.88 3.98 24.03
N VAL A 363 -17.44 4.30 22.82
CA VAL A 363 -17.70 5.60 22.17
C VAL A 363 -19.06 5.64 21.49
N PHE A 364 -19.50 4.55 20.85
CA PHE A 364 -20.65 4.56 19.94
C PHE A 364 -21.84 3.70 20.39
N GLU A 365 -21.64 2.77 21.32
CA GLU A 365 -22.70 1.82 21.69
C GLU A 365 -23.25 1.98 23.12
N LYS A 366 -22.76 2.98 23.87
CA LYS A 366 -23.22 3.31 25.24
C LYS A 366 -24.28 4.39 25.29
#